data_b1605d8924bf757a8a7a6f7eabfab043
#
_entry.id   b1605d8924bf757a8a7a6f7eabfab043
#
_cell.length_a   1.000
_cell.length_b   1.000
_cell.length_c   1.000
_cell.angle_alpha   90.00
_cell.angle_beta   90.00
_cell.angle_gamma   90.00
#
_symmetry.space_group_name_H-M   'P 1'
#
loop_
_entity.id
_entity.type
_entity.pdbx_description
1 polymer ?
#
loop_
_entity_poly.entity_id
_entity_poly.type
_entity_poly.pdbx_seq_one_letter_code
_entity_poly.pdbx_strand_id
1 'polypeptide(L)'
;MTLIRATTPCPSPAWARLQRALIDRMNDCAVAFVDRYTREDGSLIWRDTWPGMDGSDDGYESFGSFPLFYALGGSETVHDLSRKQWNAVTKQFTAYGQVYREYDAYYDWMHHGESNLYLYGFGMADPNVAIDRERALRFAAMYIGEDDEAQNWDAEHRLIRSPINGSRGPRLNMTAEDWCTHRDVLANYLTPYEDVPGIDAISDPMAIADWNDDETFAEILKRMNQRMARGDVPLNLTATSLVTHAYIHTGDEKYKRWVLDYLDAWRERTEANGGITPDNVGPTGKIGECMDGKWWGGYYGWRWPHGAFSILEPLLIAGANAQLLTGDGSHLDLLVSQIDILWNLGRTEDGEFVTPNRHGDAGWFAYGRPVSSYIVHLNALRGNADDAAQLARYAALGPWSRDISFFKLTQSPPEPWQAFNEGSDPDYPERAMQRSLEEVEGRMDQIARDDGDPAEWDVHHWQNLNPVLTGTLVQLTMGAPSIIYHGGLCHAPIRHFDPAQQRPGLPEDVAALVSDVRPESIVLELVNVGSSKRTVQTQAGAFAEHVFTSIERLDDDVGPLPDCSASRTVLFEIDGGCSVRVRLGMRRYANRPTYARPGEGPQS
;
A
#
# COMPACT_ATOMS: atom_id res chain seq x y z
N MET A 1 -18.29 -23.03 -14.27
CA MET A 1 -17.86 -22.65 -12.90
C MET A 1 -17.77 -23.94 -12.09
N THR A 2 -16.63 -24.19 -11.49
CA THR A 2 -16.38 -25.41 -10.72
C THR A 2 -16.98 -25.28 -9.32
N LEU A 3 -17.77 -26.28 -8.89
CA LEU A 3 -18.42 -26.32 -7.57
C LEU A 3 -17.79 -27.39 -6.69
N ILE A 4 -17.36 -26.99 -5.49
CA ILE A 4 -16.84 -27.90 -4.45
C ILE A 4 -17.81 -27.89 -3.26
N ARG A 5 -18.16 -29.07 -2.77
CA ARG A 5 -19.01 -29.23 -1.59
C ARG A 5 -18.19 -29.71 -0.40
N ALA A 6 -18.39 -29.06 0.75
CA ALA A 6 -17.80 -29.43 2.03
C ALA A 6 -18.92 -29.85 2.98
N THR A 7 -18.95 -31.14 3.26
CA THR A 7 -19.96 -31.80 4.12
C THR A 7 -19.33 -32.53 5.31
N THR A 8 -18.01 -32.58 5.38
CA THR A 8 -17.28 -33.21 6.46
C THR A 8 -17.27 -32.31 7.69
N PRO A 9 -17.89 -32.70 8.81
CA PRO A 9 -17.86 -31.96 10.05
C PRO A 9 -16.41 -31.78 10.55
N CYS A 10 -16.08 -30.57 10.97
CA CYS A 10 -14.78 -30.21 11.49
C CYS A 10 -14.95 -29.39 12.78
N PRO A 11 -14.25 -29.73 13.88
CA PRO A 11 -14.14 -28.80 14.99
C PRO A 11 -13.51 -27.52 14.50
N SER A 12 -14.22 -26.38 14.68
CA SER A 12 -13.72 -25.08 14.19
C SER A 12 -12.36 -24.75 14.83
N PRO A 13 -11.29 -24.57 14.03
CA PRO A 13 -9.98 -24.22 14.57
C PRO A 13 -10.00 -22.86 15.28
N ALA A 14 -9.06 -22.63 16.20
CA ALA A 14 -9.04 -21.41 16.99
C ALA A 14 -8.87 -20.17 16.09
N TRP A 15 -8.00 -20.21 15.10
CA TRP A 15 -7.80 -19.11 14.16
C TRP A 15 -9.09 -18.71 13.42
N ALA A 16 -9.95 -19.69 13.05
CA ALA A 16 -11.18 -19.40 12.33
C ALA A 16 -12.21 -18.68 13.20
N ARG A 17 -12.36 -19.12 14.47
CA ARG A 17 -13.22 -18.44 15.44
C ARG A 17 -12.72 -17.01 15.75
N LEU A 18 -11.40 -16.85 15.93
CA LEU A 18 -10.80 -15.55 16.20
C LEU A 18 -10.94 -14.60 15.01
N GLN A 19 -10.79 -15.11 13.77
CA GLN A 19 -10.98 -14.29 12.56
C GLN A 19 -12.42 -13.74 12.46
N ARG A 20 -13.42 -14.59 12.73
CA ARG A 20 -14.81 -14.12 12.75
C ARG A 20 -15.06 -13.14 13.89
N ALA A 21 -14.58 -13.44 15.10
CA ALA A 21 -14.69 -12.53 16.25
C ALA A 21 -14.03 -11.18 15.95
N LEU A 22 -12.88 -11.15 15.27
CA LEU A 22 -12.20 -9.91 14.85
C LEU A 22 -13.06 -9.11 13.88
N ILE A 23 -13.61 -9.74 12.83
CA ILE A 23 -14.47 -9.07 11.85
C ILE A 23 -15.73 -8.50 12.52
N ASP A 24 -16.39 -9.30 13.36
CA ASP A 24 -17.59 -8.87 14.05
C ASP A 24 -17.29 -7.71 15.02
N ARG A 25 -16.20 -7.80 15.76
CA ARG A 25 -15.77 -6.74 16.68
C ARG A 25 -15.42 -5.44 15.96
N MET A 26 -14.70 -5.51 14.85
CA MET A 26 -14.36 -4.31 14.07
C MET A 26 -15.59 -3.64 13.46
N ASN A 27 -16.64 -4.39 13.11
CA ASN A 27 -17.91 -3.79 12.66
C ASN A 27 -18.52 -2.87 13.74
N ASP A 28 -18.56 -3.33 14.98
CA ASP A 28 -19.10 -2.53 16.11
C ASP A 28 -18.17 -1.35 16.44
N CYS A 29 -16.86 -1.59 16.45
CA CYS A 29 -15.86 -0.58 16.80
C CYS A 29 -15.80 0.54 15.76
N ALA A 30 -15.98 0.24 14.48
CA ALA A 30 -16.01 1.24 13.42
C ALA A 30 -17.13 2.27 13.62
N VAL A 31 -18.32 1.80 14.00
CA VAL A 31 -19.46 2.67 14.33
C VAL A 31 -19.14 3.55 15.54
N ALA A 32 -18.66 2.94 16.63
CA ALA A 32 -18.33 3.67 17.85
C ALA A 32 -17.21 4.71 17.63
N PHE A 33 -16.21 4.40 16.81
CA PHE A 33 -15.13 5.31 16.42
C PHE A 33 -15.66 6.53 15.65
N VAL A 34 -16.50 6.29 14.63
CA VAL A 34 -17.12 7.37 13.86
C VAL A 34 -18.00 8.25 14.74
N ASP A 35 -18.86 7.64 15.56
CA ASP A 35 -19.76 8.37 16.47
C ASP A 35 -18.99 9.23 17.50
N ARG A 36 -17.81 8.78 17.91
CA ARG A 36 -16.97 9.50 18.88
C ARG A 36 -16.29 10.73 18.30
N TYR A 37 -15.80 10.62 17.05
CA TYR A 37 -14.89 11.61 16.48
C TYR A 37 -15.45 12.44 15.34
N THR A 38 -16.71 12.19 14.92
CA THR A 38 -17.28 12.94 13.82
C THR A 38 -18.63 13.58 14.18
N ARG A 39 -18.94 14.67 13.48
CA ARG A 39 -20.24 15.33 13.57
C ARG A 39 -21.29 14.55 12.77
N GLU A 40 -22.55 14.93 12.89
CA GLU A 40 -23.65 14.29 12.16
C GLU A 40 -23.44 14.27 10.63
N ASP A 41 -22.78 15.30 10.07
CA ASP A 41 -22.44 15.36 8.64
C ASP A 41 -21.20 14.53 8.24
N GLY A 42 -20.54 13.89 9.22
CA GLY A 42 -19.34 13.08 9.05
C GLY A 42 -18.03 13.85 9.15
N SER A 43 -18.04 15.19 9.26
CA SER A 43 -16.83 15.97 9.45
C SER A 43 -16.17 15.68 10.79
N LEU A 44 -14.85 15.68 10.83
CA LEU A 44 -14.07 15.49 12.05
C LEU A 44 -14.42 16.59 13.08
N ILE A 45 -14.63 16.19 14.33
CA ILE A 45 -14.73 17.12 15.47
C ILE A 45 -13.34 17.67 15.72
N TRP A 46 -13.02 18.81 15.10
CA TRP A 46 -11.70 19.39 15.10
C TRP A 46 -11.76 20.91 14.89
N ARG A 47 -10.61 21.51 14.63
CA ARG A 47 -10.42 22.94 14.38
C ARG A 47 -11.18 23.40 13.14
N ASP A 48 -11.49 24.69 13.07
CA ASP A 48 -12.14 25.30 11.91
C ASP A 48 -11.17 25.58 10.75
N THR A 49 -9.86 25.61 11.02
CA THR A 49 -8.78 25.85 10.05
C THR A 49 -7.58 24.95 10.34
N TRP A 50 -6.95 24.47 9.26
CA TRP A 50 -5.69 23.75 9.32
C TRP A 50 -4.87 24.16 8.08
N PRO A 51 -3.88 25.06 8.22
CA PRO A 51 -3.11 25.61 7.10
C PRO A 51 -2.02 24.62 6.64
N GLY A 52 -1.32 24.97 5.55
CA GLY A 52 -0.20 24.19 5.03
C GLY A 52 -0.61 23.11 4.03
N MET A 53 0.33 22.22 3.70
CA MET A 53 0.10 21.10 2.77
C MET A 53 -0.29 19.82 3.49
N ASP A 54 0.24 19.63 4.69
CA ASP A 54 0.11 18.43 5.50
C ASP A 54 -1.27 18.33 6.17
N GLY A 55 -1.87 17.12 6.16
CA GLY A 55 -3.04 16.78 6.96
C GLY A 55 -4.25 16.21 6.22
N SER A 56 -4.45 16.47 4.93
CA SER A 56 -5.58 15.88 4.19
C SER A 56 -5.45 14.36 4.07
N ASP A 57 -4.25 13.86 3.87
CA ASP A 57 -3.91 12.44 3.87
C ASP A 57 -4.25 11.78 5.21
N ASP A 58 -3.84 12.36 6.34
CA ASP A 58 -4.18 11.87 7.69
C ASP A 58 -5.69 11.85 7.94
N GLY A 59 -6.39 12.85 7.42
CA GLY A 59 -7.86 12.89 7.44
C GLY A 59 -8.48 11.71 6.69
N TYR A 60 -7.97 11.37 5.50
CA TYR A 60 -8.41 10.21 4.74
C TYR A 60 -7.97 8.89 5.40
N GLU A 61 -6.74 8.81 5.89
CA GLU A 61 -6.22 7.63 6.58
C GLU A 61 -7.06 7.24 7.79
N SER A 62 -7.63 8.22 8.49
CA SER A 62 -8.48 7.98 9.64
C SER A 62 -9.64 7.01 9.36
N PHE A 63 -10.03 6.83 8.10
CA PHE A 63 -11.10 5.93 7.66
C PHE A 63 -10.70 5.08 6.43
N GLY A 64 -9.46 5.16 5.98
CA GLY A 64 -8.99 4.59 4.70
C GLY A 64 -9.09 3.07 4.62
N SER A 65 -9.07 2.37 5.75
CA SER A 65 -9.23 0.91 5.82
C SER A 65 -10.66 0.41 5.65
N PHE A 66 -11.69 1.28 5.79
CA PHE A 66 -13.09 0.86 5.81
C PHE A 66 -13.58 0.20 4.52
N PRO A 67 -13.31 0.74 3.31
CA PRO A 67 -13.76 0.07 2.08
C PRO A 67 -13.02 -1.25 1.83
N LEU A 68 -11.74 -1.34 2.19
CA LEU A 68 -11.00 -2.60 2.14
C LEU A 68 -11.57 -3.61 3.13
N PHE A 69 -11.90 -3.20 4.34
CA PHE A 69 -12.53 -4.08 5.34
C PHE A 69 -13.86 -4.64 4.85
N TYR A 70 -14.70 -3.81 4.21
CA TYR A 70 -15.91 -4.29 3.54
C TYR A 70 -15.60 -5.33 2.46
N ALA A 71 -14.57 -5.10 1.66
CA ALA A 71 -14.12 -6.04 0.62
C ALA A 71 -13.54 -7.36 1.19
N LEU A 72 -13.23 -7.42 2.47
CA LEU A 72 -12.77 -8.61 3.20
C LEU A 72 -13.88 -9.35 3.96
N GLY A 73 -15.06 -8.74 4.15
CA GLY A 73 -16.19 -9.34 4.84
C GLY A 73 -16.81 -8.47 5.95
N GLY A 74 -16.39 -7.22 6.07
CA GLY A 74 -17.02 -6.22 6.94
C GLY A 74 -18.46 -5.91 6.53
N SER A 75 -19.23 -5.22 7.37
CA SER A 75 -20.67 -4.97 7.18
C SER A 75 -20.97 -3.87 6.17
N GLU A 76 -22.20 -3.86 5.62
CA GLU A 76 -22.75 -2.76 4.79
C GLU A 76 -22.71 -1.42 5.55
N THR A 77 -22.94 -1.43 6.87
CA THR A 77 -22.86 -0.23 7.69
C THR A 77 -21.48 0.42 7.61
N VAL A 78 -20.39 -0.37 7.67
CA VAL A 78 -19.04 0.17 7.53
C VAL A 78 -18.79 0.70 6.12
N HIS A 79 -19.37 0.06 5.09
CA HIS A 79 -19.28 0.56 3.72
C HIS A 79 -20.00 1.91 3.55
N ASP A 80 -21.19 2.07 4.11
CA ASP A 80 -21.91 3.34 4.10
C ASP A 80 -21.15 4.43 4.87
N LEU A 81 -20.60 4.09 6.03
CA LEU A 81 -19.73 4.98 6.79
C LEU A 81 -18.51 5.40 5.97
N SER A 82 -17.88 4.47 5.25
CA SER A 82 -16.70 4.80 4.44
C SER A 82 -17.01 5.88 3.39
N ARG A 83 -18.16 5.80 2.72
CA ARG A 83 -18.59 6.81 1.74
C ARG A 83 -18.91 8.15 2.37
N LYS A 84 -19.60 8.11 3.50
CA LYS A 84 -19.92 9.31 4.29
C LYS A 84 -18.64 10.02 4.72
N GLN A 85 -17.67 9.29 5.26
CA GLN A 85 -16.43 9.86 5.78
C GLN A 85 -15.54 10.41 4.65
N TRP A 86 -15.39 9.70 3.52
CA TRP A 86 -14.69 10.24 2.35
C TRP A 86 -15.24 11.61 1.94
N ASN A 87 -16.56 11.72 1.77
CA ASN A 87 -17.19 12.96 1.34
C ASN A 87 -17.04 14.08 2.38
N ALA A 88 -17.12 13.76 3.66
CA ALA A 88 -17.03 14.72 4.75
C ALA A 88 -15.59 15.25 4.92
N VAL A 89 -14.59 14.36 4.92
CA VAL A 89 -13.17 14.72 4.96
C VAL A 89 -12.82 15.58 3.74
N THR A 90 -13.20 15.14 2.53
CA THR A 90 -13.00 15.92 1.29
C THR A 90 -13.56 17.34 1.41
N LYS A 91 -14.77 17.50 1.91
CA LYS A 91 -15.41 18.81 2.11
C LYS A 91 -14.67 19.64 3.15
N GLN A 92 -14.29 19.05 4.28
CA GLN A 92 -13.60 19.72 5.38
C GLN A 92 -12.22 20.23 4.94
N PHE A 93 -11.41 19.38 4.32
CA PHE A 93 -10.08 19.76 3.86
C PHE A 93 -10.12 20.64 2.58
N THR A 94 -11.20 20.61 1.82
CA THR A 94 -11.46 21.64 0.79
C THR A 94 -11.65 23.02 1.43
N ALA A 95 -12.37 23.10 2.54
CA ALA A 95 -12.54 24.36 3.28
C ALA A 95 -11.22 24.87 3.90
N TYR A 96 -10.31 23.98 4.29
CA TYR A 96 -8.97 24.33 4.73
C TYR A 96 -8.02 24.74 3.59
N GLY A 97 -8.38 24.45 2.32
CA GLY A 97 -7.59 24.78 1.15
C GLY A 97 -6.59 23.71 0.71
N GLN A 98 -6.55 22.58 1.40
CA GLN A 98 -5.63 21.46 1.10
C GLN A 98 -6.17 20.52 0.01
N VAL A 99 -7.48 20.43 -0.16
CA VAL A 99 -8.13 19.65 -1.22
C VAL A 99 -8.76 20.58 -2.26
N TYR A 100 -8.57 20.29 -3.53
CA TYR A 100 -9.19 20.97 -4.66
C TYR A 100 -9.67 19.95 -5.69
N ARG A 101 -10.90 20.08 -6.18
CA ARG A 101 -11.49 19.10 -7.12
C ARG A 101 -11.50 17.66 -6.59
N GLU A 102 -11.73 17.51 -5.28
CA GLU A 102 -11.76 16.24 -4.53
C GLU A 102 -10.41 15.49 -4.47
N TYR A 103 -9.29 16.15 -4.74
CA TYR A 103 -7.94 15.59 -4.65
C TYR A 103 -6.99 16.60 -3.99
N ASP A 104 -5.92 16.11 -3.37
CA ASP A 104 -4.94 16.99 -2.71
C ASP A 104 -4.45 18.06 -3.67
N ALA A 105 -4.46 19.32 -3.21
CA ALA A 105 -4.11 20.47 -4.04
C ALA A 105 -2.62 20.45 -4.41
N TYR A 106 -1.78 20.20 -3.40
CA TYR A 106 -0.33 20.10 -3.51
C TYR A 106 0.20 19.21 -2.38
N TYR A 107 0.77 18.05 -2.70
CA TYR A 107 1.56 17.26 -1.78
C TYR A 107 2.53 16.34 -2.53
N ASP A 108 3.29 15.53 -1.81
CA ASP A 108 4.16 14.53 -2.43
C ASP A 108 3.47 13.16 -2.55
N TRP A 109 4.13 12.24 -3.27
CA TRP A 109 3.54 10.93 -3.56
C TRP A 109 3.64 9.91 -2.42
N MET A 110 4.33 10.22 -1.29
CA MET A 110 4.15 9.44 -0.08
C MET A 110 2.71 9.64 0.43
N HIS A 111 2.34 10.86 0.68
CA HIS A 111 1.05 11.27 1.24
C HIS A 111 -0.12 11.09 0.26
N HIS A 112 0.08 11.40 -1.04
CA HIS A 112 -0.91 11.02 -2.07
C HIS A 112 -1.14 9.51 -2.12
N GLY A 113 -0.09 8.71 -1.94
CA GLY A 113 -0.19 7.26 -1.88
C GLY A 113 -1.07 6.80 -0.72
N GLU A 114 -0.86 7.35 0.45
CA GLU A 114 -1.64 7.11 1.67
C GLU A 114 -3.12 7.44 1.48
N SER A 115 -3.45 8.64 1.03
CA SER A 115 -4.83 9.05 0.69
C SER A 115 -5.50 8.12 -0.32
N ASN A 116 -4.76 7.73 -1.36
CA ASN A 116 -5.29 6.96 -2.47
C ASN A 116 -5.61 5.49 -2.11
N LEU A 117 -5.08 4.95 -1.02
CA LEU A 117 -5.50 3.63 -0.51
C LEU A 117 -7.00 3.56 -0.27
N TYR A 118 -7.59 4.67 0.17
CA TYR A 118 -9.03 4.80 0.34
C TYR A 118 -9.77 4.64 -0.99
N LEU A 119 -9.32 5.35 -2.03
CA LEU A 119 -9.88 5.29 -3.38
C LEU A 119 -9.75 3.89 -4.00
N TYR A 120 -8.58 3.25 -3.85
CA TYR A 120 -8.35 1.89 -4.36
C TYR A 120 -9.23 0.87 -3.64
N GLY A 121 -9.49 1.08 -2.35
CA GLY A 121 -10.43 0.30 -1.56
C GLY A 121 -11.86 0.36 -2.12
N PHE A 122 -12.33 1.51 -2.60
CA PHE A 122 -13.66 1.61 -3.24
C PHE A 122 -13.76 0.77 -4.51
N GLY A 123 -12.71 0.72 -5.34
CA GLY A 123 -12.68 -0.16 -6.51
C GLY A 123 -12.85 -1.64 -6.13
N MET A 124 -12.28 -2.06 -5.00
CA MET A 124 -12.46 -3.42 -4.48
C MET A 124 -13.82 -3.62 -3.82
N ALA A 125 -14.38 -2.61 -3.17
CA ALA A 125 -15.65 -2.68 -2.46
C ALA A 125 -16.84 -2.71 -3.42
N ASP A 126 -16.99 -1.70 -4.26
CA ASP A 126 -18.07 -1.62 -5.23
C ASP A 126 -17.66 -0.88 -6.52
N PRO A 127 -17.19 -1.60 -7.52
CA PRO A 127 -16.71 -1.02 -8.77
C PRO A 127 -17.82 -0.40 -9.64
N ASN A 128 -19.10 -0.65 -9.31
CA ASN A 128 -20.26 -0.19 -10.10
C ASN A 128 -20.71 1.23 -9.71
N VAL A 129 -20.09 1.85 -8.72
CA VAL A 129 -20.40 3.22 -8.30
C VAL A 129 -19.78 4.22 -9.28
N ALA A 130 -20.64 4.88 -10.08
CA ALA A 130 -20.21 5.74 -11.16
C ALA A 130 -19.26 6.86 -10.73
N ILE A 131 -19.52 7.50 -9.58
CA ILE A 131 -18.69 8.60 -9.08
C ILE A 131 -17.25 8.16 -8.73
N ASP A 132 -17.05 6.92 -8.26
CA ASP A 132 -15.71 6.43 -7.92
C ASP A 132 -14.90 6.17 -9.20
N ARG A 133 -15.56 5.64 -10.24
CA ARG A 133 -14.95 5.52 -11.57
C ARG A 133 -14.62 6.90 -12.15
N GLU A 134 -15.52 7.87 -12.06
CA GLU A 134 -15.28 9.25 -12.53
C GLU A 134 -14.08 9.88 -11.79
N ARG A 135 -13.96 9.68 -10.47
CA ARG A 135 -12.82 10.11 -9.66
C ARG A 135 -11.53 9.47 -10.15
N ALA A 136 -11.51 8.14 -10.32
CA ALA A 136 -10.34 7.42 -10.82
C ALA A 136 -9.83 7.97 -12.15
N LEU A 137 -10.72 8.24 -13.10
CA LEU A 137 -10.37 8.79 -14.41
C LEU A 137 -9.89 10.24 -14.33
N ARG A 138 -10.59 11.08 -13.58
CA ARG A 138 -10.26 12.50 -13.40
C ARG A 138 -8.90 12.67 -12.70
N PHE A 139 -8.64 11.89 -11.66
CA PHE A 139 -7.37 11.99 -10.93
C PHE A 139 -6.20 11.45 -11.77
N ALA A 140 -6.39 10.34 -12.50
CA ALA A 140 -5.39 9.86 -13.44
C ALA A 140 -5.08 10.88 -14.56
N ALA A 141 -6.09 11.60 -15.06
CA ALA A 141 -5.93 12.62 -16.09
C ALA A 141 -4.92 13.72 -15.69
N MET A 142 -4.84 14.05 -14.38
CA MET A 142 -3.90 15.04 -13.84
C MET A 142 -2.43 14.62 -14.02
N TYR A 143 -2.16 13.32 -14.19
CA TYR A 143 -0.80 12.75 -14.29
C TYR A 143 -0.46 12.19 -15.66
N ILE A 144 -1.42 12.03 -16.57
CA ILE A 144 -1.15 11.55 -17.94
C ILE A 144 -1.16 12.67 -18.99
N GLY A 145 -1.26 13.94 -18.54
CA GLY A 145 -1.26 15.12 -19.41
C GLY A 145 -2.60 15.41 -20.10
N GLU A 146 -3.72 14.92 -19.54
CA GLU A 146 -5.06 15.13 -20.09
C GLU A 146 -5.90 16.15 -19.28
N ASP A 147 -5.33 16.76 -18.24
CA ASP A 147 -6.00 17.77 -17.43
C ASP A 147 -5.33 19.15 -17.62
N ASP A 148 -6.08 20.12 -18.11
CA ASP A 148 -5.54 21.45 -18.43
C ASP A 148 -5.22 22.30 -17.18
N GLU A 149 -5.84 22.02 -16.03
CA GLU A 149 -5.62 22.74 -14.78
C GLU A 149 -4.48 22.13 -13.95
N ALA A 150 -4.29 20.80 -14.02
CA ALA A 150 -3.30 20.07 -13.24
C ALA A 150 -2.24 19.42 -14.15
N GLN A 151 -1.41 20.23 -14.79
CA GLN A 151 -0.39 19.78 -15.74
C GLN A 151 0.86 19.24 -15.03
N ASN A 152 0.71 18.12 -14.31
CA ASN A 152 1.82 17.50 -13.58
C ASN A 152 2.80 16.76 -14.49
N TRP A 153 2.38 16.32 -15.67
CA TRP A 153 3.18 15.50 -16.59
C TRP A 153 3.88 16.30 -17.67
N ASP A 154 5.13 15.99 -17.94
CA ASP A 154 5.89 16.40 -19.10
C ASP A 154 6.12 15.21 -20.04
N ALA A 155 5.38 15.17 -21.14
CA ALA A 155 5.45 14.05 -22.09
C ALA A 155 6.74 14.06 -22.93
N GLU A 156 7.39 15.22 -23.13
CA GLU A 156 8.64 15.32 -23.90
C GLU A 156 9.79 14.66 -23.14
N HIS A 157 9.87 14.93 -21.84
CA HIS A 157 10.94 14.39 -21.00
C HIS A 157 10.51 13.18 -20.16
N ARG A 158 9.24 12.74 -20.26
CA ARG A 158 8.65 11.62 -19.51
C ARG A 158 8.90 11.75 -18.00
N LEU A 159 8.47 12.88 -17.41
CA LEU A 159 8.68 13.18 -16.00
C LEU A 159 7.47 13.88 -15.36
N ILE A 160 7.31 13.70 -14.06
CA ILE A 160 6.43 14.53 -13.23
C ILE A 160 7.21 15.78 -12.84
N ARG A 161 6.60 16.95 -13.06
CA ARG A 161 7.29 18.25 -13.09
C ARG A 161 7.77 18.78 -11.74
N SER A 162 7.26 18.22 -10.65
CA SER A 162 7.66 18.58 -9.27
C SER A 162 7.45 17.40 -8.34
N PRO A 163 8.27 17.23 -7.29
CA PRO A 163 7.96 16.29 -6.20
C PRO A 163 6.71 16.69 -5.43
N ILE A 164 6.39 17.99 -5.36
CA ILE A 164 5.16 18.51 -4.75
C ILE A 164 4.19 18.86 -5.89
N ASN A 165 3.09 18.15 -5.98
CA ASN A 165 2.16 18.20 -7.09
C ASN A 165 0.72 17.90 -6.61
N GLY A 166 -0.26 17.85 -7.50
CA GLY A 166 -1.64 17.52 -7.15
C GLY A 166 -2.66 18.11 -8.10
N SER A 167 -3.87 18.35 -7.61
CA SER A 167 -4.99 18.85 -8.41
C SER A 167 -4.86 20.30 -8.89
N ARG A 168 -3.90 21.06 -8.35
CA ARG A 168 -3.53 22.41 -8.82
C ARG A 168 -2.27 22.40 -9.68
N GLY A 169 -1.78 21.23 -10.07
CA GLY A 169 -0.56 21.08 -10.86
C GLY A 169 0.72 21.07 -10.01
N PRO A 170 1.90 21.23 -10.64
CA PRO A 170 3.18 21.17 -9.93
C PRO A 170 3.40 22.43 -9.09
N ARG A 171 3.86 22.24 -7.84
CA ARG A 171 4.26 23.31 -6.93
C ARG A 171 5.73 23.64 -7.19
N LEU A 172 6.00 24.69 -7.97
CA LEU A 172 7.36 25.04 -8.38
C LEU A 172 8.04 26.07 -7.46
N ASN A 173 7.31 26.58 -6.48
CA ASN A 173 7.83 27.50 -5.47
C ASN A 173 7.04 27.31 -4.17
N MET A 174 7.69 26.78 -3.15
CA MET A 174 7.14 26.58 -1.83
C MET A 174 7.31 27.81 -0.94
N THR A 175 6.38 28.00 -0.02
CA THR A 175 6.36 29.08 0.95
C THR A 175 6.49 28.54 2.39
N ALA A 176 6.72 29.42 3.34
CA ALA A 176 6.72 29.02 4.76
C ALA A 176 5.35 28.49 5.21
N GLU A 177 4.27 28.98 4.62
CA GLU A 177 2.90 28.51 4.88
C GLU A 177 2.73 27.03 4.52
N ASP A 178 3.31 26.56 3.42
CA ASP A 178 3.18 25.18 2.97
C ASP A 178 3.68 24.19 4.04
N TRP A 179 4.63 24.58 4.87
CA TRP A 179 5.29 23.74 5.87
C TRP A 179 4.86 24.00 7.34
N CYS A 180 3.99 24.97 7.58
CA CYS A 180 3.73 25.50 8.93
C CYS A 180 3.20 24.44 9.92
N THR A 181 2.54 23.41 9.45
CA THR A 181 2.02 22.31 10.28
C THR A 181 2.98 21.13 10.41
N HIS A 182 4.05 21.09 9.61
CA HIS A 182 4.98 19.95 9.55
C HIS A 182 6.38 20.24 10.11
N ARG A 183 6.70 21.48 10.45
CA ARG A 183 8.04 21.91 10.91
C ARG A 183 8.51 21.13 12.13
N ASP A 184 7.63 20.88 13.11
CA ASP A 184 7.95 20.18 14.36
C ASP A 184 8.41 18.73 14.10
N VAL A 185 7.76 18.04 13.15
CA VAL A 185 8.13 16.68 12.76
C VAL A 185 9.49 16.70 12.06
N LEU A 186 9.69 17.60 11.10
CA LEU A 186 10.91 17.70 10.30
C LEU A 186 12.12 18.18 11.10
N ALA A 187 11.93 18.91 12.20
CA ALA A 187 13.00 19.31 13.11
C ALA A 187 13.75 18.13 13.77
N ASN A 188 13.19 16.93 13.71
CA ASN A 188 13.81 15.71 14.23
C ASN A 188 14.55 14.90 13.15
N TYR A 189 14.51 15.33 11.88
CA TYR A 189 15.21 14.66 10.80
C TYR A 189 16.61 15.26 10.56
N LEU A 190 17.48 14.48 9.93
CA LEU A 190 18.77 15.01 9.47
C LEU A 190 18.54 16.16 8.47
N THR A 191 19.54 17.03 8.33
CA THR A 191 19.45 18.14 7.37
C THR A 191 19.24 17.64 5.94
N PRO A 192 18.30 18.22 5.16
CA PRO A 192 18.07 17.81 3.78
C PRO A 192 19.28 18.11 2.86
N TYR A 193 20.07 19.12 3.21
CA TYR A 193 21.25 19.54 2.44
C TYR A 193 22.48 19.68 3.32
N GLU A 194 23.65 19.33 2.77
CA GLU A 194 24.92 19.41 3.48
C GLU A 194 25.47 20.83 3.60
N ASP A 195 24.98 21.75 2.78
CA ASP A 195 25.46 23.14 2.73
C ASP A 195 24.52 24.14 3.43
N VAL A 196 23.69 23.68 4.36
CA VAL A 196 22.91 24.58 5.23
C VAL A 196 23.87 25.28 6.18
N PRO A 197 23.89 26.62 6.23
CA PRO A 197 24.81 27.37 7.08
C PRO A 197 24.65 27.02 8.57
N GLY A 198 25.79 26.86 9.25
CA GLY A 198 25.82 26.54 10.68
C GLY A 198 25.69 25.05 11.00
N ILE A 199 25.49 24.18 10.01
CA ILE A 199 25.39 22.72 10.17
C ILE A 199 26.58 22.06 9.46
N ASP A 200 27.39 21.30 10.19
CA ASP A 200 28.49 20.54 9.62
C ASP A 200 28.04 19.11 9.25
N ALA A 201 27.26 19.02 8.17
CA ALA A 201 26.75 17.75 7.70
C ALA A 201 27.75 16.95 6.83
N ILE A 202 28.95 17.49 6.57
CA ILE A 202 30.03 16.77 5.88
C ILE A 202 30.80 15.91 6.89
N SER A 203 31.17 16.48 8.04
CA SER A 203 31.87 15.75 9.11
C SER A 203 30.91 14.85 9.91
N ASP A 204 29.64 15.26 10.05
CA ASP A 204 28.55 14.48 10.64
C ASP A 204 27.40 14.34 9.63
N PRO A 205 27.39 13.30 8.79
CA PRO A 205 26.32 13.09 7.82
C PRO A 205 24.92 12.93 8.43
N MET A 206 24.83 12.64 9.74
CA MET A 206 23.57 12.50 10.50
C MET A 206 23.14 13.80 11.21
N ALA A 207 23.87 14.92 10.99
CA ALA A 207 23.53 16.20 11.59
C ALA A 207 22.06 16.60 11.33
N ILE A 208 21.38 17.02 12.38
CA ILE A 208 19.97 17.45 12.37
C ILE A 208 19.91 18.94 12.03
N ALA A 209 18.86 19.35 11.31
CA ALA A 209 18.51 20.73 11.10
C ALA A 209 17.29 21.08 11.94
N ASP A 210 17.39 22.12 12.79
CA ASP A 210 16.22 22.61 13.54
C ASP A 210 15.31 23.43 12.60
N TRP A 211 14.25 22.80 12.11
CA TRP A 211 13.25 23.47 11.27
C TRP A 211 12.43 24.50 12.04
N ASN A 212 12.44 24.50 13.38
CA ASN A 212 11.74 25.46 14.21
C ASN A 212 12.53 26.76 14.36
N ASP A 213 13.85 26.74 14.11
CA ASP A 213 14.64 27.97 13.98
C ASP A 213 14.35 28.63 12.63
N ASP A 214 13.83 29.87 12.65
CA ASP A 214 13.37 30.56 11.46
C ASP A 214 14.49 30.89 10.46
N GLU A 215 15.73 31.13 10.92
CA GLU A 215 16.87 31.41 10.05
C GLU A 215 17.31 30.13 9.33
N THR A 216 17.43 29.03 10.06
CA THR A 216 17.72 27.69 9.53
C THR A 216 16.65 27.27 8.52
N PHE A 217 15.38 27.42 8.89
CA PHE A 217 14.26 27.08 8.01
C PHE A 217 14.24 27.91 6.72
N ALA A 218 14.49 29.22 6.79
CA ALA A 218 14.55 30.08 5.61
C ALA A 218 15.66 29.66 4.63
N GLU A 219 16.83 29.23 5.13
CA GLU A 219 17.93 28.73 4.31
C GLU A 219 17.60 27.34 3.70
N ILE A 220 16.89 26.47 4.43
CA ILE A 220 16.38 25.19 3.90
C ILE A 220 15.37 25.45 2.78
N LEU A 221 14.35 26.27 3.04
CA LEU A 221 13.29 26.59 2.08
C LEU A 221 13.83 27.23 0.79
N LYS A 222 14.82 28.10 0.91
CA LYS A 222 15.52 28.69 -0.22
C LYS A 222 16.17 27.63 -1.11
N ARG A 223 16.87 26.65 -0.50
CA ARG A 223 17.50 25.55 -1.24
C ARG A 223 16.46 24.60 -1.84
N MET A 224 15.38 24.32 -1.12
CA MET A 224 14.27 23.53 -1.65
C MET A 224 13.72 24.14 -2.93
N ASN A 225 13.45 25.43 -2.93
CA ASN A 225 12.96 26.15 -4.12
C ASN A 225 13.96 26.20 -5.28
N GLN A 226 15.25 26.20 -4.99
CA GLN A 226 16.29 26.16 -6.02
C GLN A 226 16.49 24.76 -6.61
N ARG A 227 16.36 23.72 -5.79
CA ARG A 227 16.83 22.36 -6.08
C ARG A 227 15.70 21.36 -6.22
N MET A 228 14.82 21.26 -5.22
CA MET A 228 13.84 20.17 -5.10
C MET A 228 12.49 20.48 -5.72
N ALA A 229 12.06 21.73 -5.74
CA ALA A 229 10.72 22.08 -6.21
C ALA A 229 10.56 21.95 -7.73
N ARG A 230 11.54 21.41 -8.44
CA ARG A 230 11.54 21.33 -9.90
C ARG A 230 12.10 20.01 -10.38
N GLY A 231 11.35 19.37 -11.28
CA GLY A 231 11.74 18.13 -11.87
C GLY A 231 11.15 16.91 -11.15
N ASP A 232 11.75 15.76 -11.36
CA ASP A 232 11.20 14.46 -10.97
C ASP A 232 12.06 13.76 -9.91
N VAL A 233 11.41 12.96 -9.09
CA VAL A 233 12.04 12.13 -8.06
C VAL A 233 11.46 10.71 -8.10
N PRO A 234 12.19 9.67 -7.65
CA PRO A 234 11.69 8.28 -7.66
C PRO A 234 10.37 8.09 -6.93
N LEU A 235 10.11 8.87 -5.87
CA LEU A 235 8.87 8.82 -5.11
C LEU A 235 7.63 9.00 -6.00
N ASN A 236 7.71 9.83 -7.03
CA ASN A 236 6.63 10.06 -7.99
C ASN A 236 6.23 8.80 -8.79
N LEU A 237 7.04 7.72 -8.81
CA LEU A 237 6.67 6.43 -9.40
C LEU A 237 5.43 5.81 -8.72
N THR A 238 5.12 6.21 -7.49
CA THR A 238 3.89 5.81 -6.80
C THR A 238 2.63 6.21 -7.57
N ALA A 239 2.67 7.28 -8.39
CA ALA A 239 1.59 7.69 -9.29
C ALA A 239 1.12 6.57 -10.24
N THR A 240 1.99 5.59 -10.50
CA THR A 240 1.64 4.43 -11.34
C THR A 240 0.46 3.65 -10.79
N SER A 241 0.25 3.63 -9.45
CA SER A 241 -0.91 2.97 -8.83
C SER A 241 -2.22 3.68 -9.18
N LEU A 242 -2.25 5.00 -9.14
CA LEU A 242 -3.44 5.78 -9.52
C LEU A 242 -3.81 5.57 -10.99
N VAL A 243 -2.81 5.58 -11.88
CA VAL A 243 -3.03 5.35 -13.31
C VAL A 243 -3.41 3.90 -13.61
N THR A 244 -2.82 2.93 -12.88
CA THR A 244 -3.22 1.51 -12.96
C THR A 244 -4.65 1.30 -12.44
N HIS A 245 -5.04 1.99 -11.38
CA HIS A 245 -6.41 1.96 -10.87
C HIS A 245 -7.43 2.39 -11.94
N ALA A 246 -7.14 3.47 -12.69
CA ALA A 246 -7.97 3.89 -13.83
C ALA A 246 -8.00 2.83 -14.95
N TYR A 247 -6.87 2.14 -15.22
CA TYR A 247 -6.84 1.02 -16.16
C TYR A 247 -7.73 -0.14 -15.71
N ILE A 248 -7.69 -0.52 -14.44
CA ILE A 248 -8.49 -1.64 -13.91
C ILE A 248 -9.99 -1.35 -14.06
N HIS A 249 -10.42 -0.09 -13.94
CA HIS A 249 -11.80 0.34 -14.18
C HIS A 249 -12.22 0.33 -15.66
N THR A 250 -11.29 0.58 -16.60
CA THR A 250 -11.64 0.85 -18.00
C THR A 250 -11.06 -0.13 -19.00
N GLY A 251 -9.85 -0.61 -18.74
CA GLY A 251 -9.03 -1.33 -19.70
C GLY A 251 -8.54 -0.47 -20.87
N ASP A 252 -8.54 0.86 -20.73
CA ASP A 252 -8.01 1.75 -21.76
C ASP A 252 -6.47 1.68 -21.78
N GLU A 253 -5.92 1.26 -22.91
CA GLU A 253 -4.48 1.03 -23.13
C GLU A 253 -3.63 2.30 -22.96
N LYS A 254 -4.20 3.50 -22.96
CA LYS A 254 -3.46 4.74 -22.71
C LYS A 254 -2.82 4.76 -21.31
N TYR A 255 -3.54 4.26 -20.30
CA TYR A 255 -3.05 4.18 -18.92
C TYR A 255 -1.91 3.18 -18.80
N LYS A 256 -2.05 2.00 -19.41
CA LYS A 256 -0.98 1.00 -19.45
C LYS A 256 0.28 1.55 -20.13
N ARG A 257 0.14 2.20 -21.29
CA ARG A 257 1.28 2.81 -21.98
C ARG A 257 1.99 3.83 -21.10
N TRP A 258 1.25 4.72 -20.44
CA TRP A 258 1.84 5.72 -19.57
C TRP A 258 2.66 5.09 -18.42
N VAL A 259 2.11 4.06 -17.75
CA VAL A 259 2.82 3.36 -16.65
C VAL A 259 4.14 2.76 -17.16
N LEU A 260 4.11 2.10 -18.31
CA LEU A 260 5.30 1.48 -18.88
C LEU A 260 6.32 2.53 -19.34
N ASP A 261 5.88 3.56 -20.05
CA ASP A 261 6.75 4.65 -20.54
C ASP A 261 7.44 5.38 -19.37
N TYR A 262 6.72 5.60 -18.26
CA TYR A 262 7.27 6.27 -17.11
C TYR A 262 8.28 5.39 -16.35
N LEU A 263 7.99 4.11 -16.14
CA LEU A 263 8.94 3.17 -15.54
C LEU A 263 10.19 2.99 -16.42
N ASP A 264 10.03 2.91 -17.74
CA ASP A 264 11.14 2.81 -18.68
C ASP A 264 12.03 4.07 -18.66
N ALA A 265 11.44 5.26 -18.50
CA ALA A 265 12.23 6.48 -18.32
C ALA A 265 13.13 6.42 -17.07
N TRP A 266 12.64 5.88 -15.97
CA TRP A 266 13.46 5.70 -14.76
C TRP A 266 14.52 4.60 -14.90
N ARG A 267 14.25 3.55 -15.70
CA ARG A 267 15.25 2.54 -16.05
C ARG A 267 16.39 3.16 -16.86
N GLU A 268 16.07 3.92 -17.90
CA GLU A 268 17.06 4.62 -18.74
C GLU A 268 17.92 5.60 -17.91
N ARG A 269 17.31 6.34 -16.98
CA ARG A 269 18.01 7.25 -16.06
C ARG A 269 18.96 6.50 -15.12
N THR A 270 18.52 5.35 -14.62
CA THR A 270 19.34 4.48 -13.76
C THR A 270 20.54 3.95 -14.53
N GLU A 271 20.34 3.46 -15.76
CA GLU A 271 21.42 3.01 -16.64
C GLU A 271 22.41 4.14 -16.95
N ALA A 272 21.91 5.32 -17.29
CA ALA A 272 22.73 6.51 -17.55
C ALA A 272 23.53 6.97 -16.32
N ASN A 273 23.09 6.65 -15.12
CA ASN A 273 23.75 6.94 -13.84
C ASN A 273 24.63 5.78 -13.33
N GLY A 274 25.08 4.89 -14.23
CA GLY A 274 25.96 3.78 -13.86
C GLY A 274 25.27 2.68 -13.04
N GLY A 275 23.96 2.53 -13.16
CA GLY A 275 23.17 1.48 -12.53
C GLY A 275 22.54 1.88 -11.18
N ILE A 276 22.86 3.03 -10.62
CA ILE A 276 22.25 3.56 -9.40
C ILE A 276 21.09 4.47 -9.78
N THR A 277 19.90 4.23 -9.24
CA THR A 277 18.75 5.10 -9.48
C THR A 277 19.04 6.51 -8.94
N PRO A 278 19.07 7.54 -9.81
CA PRO A 278 19.26 8.92 -9.33
C PRO A 278 18.00 9.37 -8.56
N ASP A 279 18.17 10.23 -7.57
CA ASP A 279 17.03 10.72 -6.81
C ASP A 279 16.50 12.08 -7.26
N ASN A 280 17.06 12.62 -8.33
CA ASN A 280 16.60 13.89 -8.90
C ASN A 280 16.86 13.96 -10.41
N VAL A 281 15.86 14.46 -11.13
CA VAL A 281 15.91 14.73 -12.57
C VAL A 281 15.29 16.11 -12.80
N GLY A 282 16.05 17.01 -13.40
CA GLY A 282 15.57 18.40 -13.59
C GLY A 282 14.56 18.54 -14.73
N PRO A 283 14.05 19.78 -14.95
CA PRO A 283 12.98 20.06 -15.90
C PRO A 283 13.28 19.68 -17.36
N THR A 284 14.55 19.58 -17.75
CA THR A 284 14.95 19.17 -19.11
C THR A 284 15.29 17.68 -19.20
N GLY A 285 14.91 16.88 -18.21
CA GLY A 285 15.17 15.45 -18.18
C GLY A 285 16.60 15.07 -17.76
N LYS A 286 17.45 16.03 -17.36
CA LYS A 286 18.84 15.77 -16.98
C LYS A 286 18.97 15.43 -15.49
N ILE A 287 19.73 14.40 -15.20
CA ILE A 287 20.10 14.02 -13.84
C ILE A 287 20.96 15.13 -13.23
N GLY A 288 20.66 15.52 -12.00
CA GLY A 288 21.43 16.53 -11.27
C GLY A 288 21.31 17.97 -11.80
N GLU A 289 20.40 18.25 -12.72
CA GLU A 289 20.29 19.56 -13.37
C GLU A 289 20.16 20.72 -12.36
N CYS A 290 19.36 20.53 -11.32
CA CYS A 290 19.16 21.52 -10.26
C CYS A 290 20.02 21.25 -9.02
N MET A 291 20.90 20.25 -9.05
CA MET A 291 21.70 19.75 -7.92
C MET A 291 23.22 19.85 -8.17
N ASP A 292 23.65 20.79 -8.98
CA ASP A 292 25.07 20.98 -9.36
C ASP A 292 25.71 19.71 -9.95
N GLY A 293 24.92 18.92 -10.69
CA GLY A 293 25.35 17.67 -11.32
C GLY A 293 25.33 16.45 -10.38
N LYS A 294 24.90 16.59 -9.13
CA LYS A 294 24.78 15.47 -8.19
C LYS A 294 23.53 14.65 -8.50
N TRP A 295 23.67 13.32 -8.57
CA TRP A 295 22.54 12.42 -8.75
C TRP A 295 21.79 12.13 -7.43
N TRP A 296 22.25 12.66 -6.30
CA TRP A 296 21.67 12.54 -4.96
C TRP A 296 21.31 13.90 -4.36
N GLY A 297 20.48 13.88 -3.31
CA GLY A 297 20.03 15.08 -2.57
C GLY A 297 18.68 15.60 -3.03
N GLY A 298 17.93 14.82 -3.82
CA GLY A 298 16.55 15.10 -4.19
C GLY A 298 15.60 15.02 -3.01
N TYR A 299 14.40 15.53 -3.21
CA TYR A 299 13.30 15.44 -2.26
C TYR A 299 12.83 13.99 -2.12
N TYR A 300 12.73 13.48 -0.90
CA TYR A 300 12.53 12.06 -0.66
C TYR A 300 13.54 11.21 -1.46
N GLY A 301 14.80 11.56 -1.31
CA GLY A 301 15.90 10.93 -2.02
C GLY A 301 16.77 10.04 -1.13
N TRP A 302 17.95 9.69 -1.66
CA TRP A 302 18.94 8.87 -0.95
C TRP A 302 19.41 9.47 0.38
N ARG A 303 19.38 10.80 0.51
CA ARG A 303 19.80 11.45 1.74
C ARG A 303 18.63 11.66 2.70
N TRP A 304 17.57 12.31 2.29
CA TRP A 304 16.51 12.88 3.13
C TRP A 304 15.11 12.59 2.54
N PRO A 305 14.08 12.39 3.38
CA PRO A 305 14.14 12.15 4.82
C PRO A 305 14.43 10.68 5.17
N HIS A 306 14.12 9.69 4.29
CA HIS A 306 14.10 8.27 4.60
C HIS A 306 15.18 7.43 3.91
N GLY A 307 15.97 7.99 2.98
CA GLY A 307 17.05 7.29 2.30
C GLY A 307 16.55 6.19 1.35
N ALA A 308 17.16 4.99 1.42
CA ALA A 308 16.86 3.87 0.52
C ALA A 308 15.37 3.50 0.44
N PHE A 309 14.61 3.69 1.50
CA PHE A 309 13.17 3.50 1.54
C PHE A 309 12.46 4.30 0.42
N SER A 310 12.79 5.59 0.29
CA SER A 310 12.20 6.51 -0.70
C SER A 310 12.51 6.13 -2.15
N ILE A 311 13.43 5.21 -2.37
CA ILE A 311 13.83 4.71 -3.69
C ILE A 311 13.23 3.32 -3.94
N LEU A 312 13.43 2.40 -2.98
CA LEU A 312 13.07 0.99 -3.18
C LEU A 312 11.56 0.77 -3.21
N GLU A 313 10.81 1.46 -2.35
CA GLU A 313 9.36 1.25 -2.29
C GLU A 313 8.63 1.75 -3.55
N PRO A 314 8.89 2.96 -4.09
CA PRO A 314 8.29 3.39 -5.34
C PRO A 314 8.68 2.51 -6.55
N LEU A 315 9.90 1.96 -6.56
CA LEU A 315 10.32 0.99 -7.59
C LEU A 315 9.55 -0.33 -7.47
N LEU A 316 9.29 -0.81 -6.25
CA LEU A 316 8.45 -1.97 -6.02
C LEU A 316 7.02 -1.74 -6.51
N ILE A 317 6.42 -0.60 -6.14
CA ILE A 317 5.05 -0.22 -6.54
C ILE A 317 4.94 -0.16 -8.07
N ALA A 318 5.83 0.57 -8.73
CA ALA A 318 5.79 0.74 -10.18
C ALA A 318 6.06 -0.58 -10.93
N GLY A 319 7.03 -1.38 -10.45
CA GLY A 319 7.33 -2.69 -11.01
C GLY A 319 6.16 -3.67 -10.87
N ALA A 320 5.51 -3.71 -9.69
CA ALA A 320 4.33 -4.54 -9.44
C ALA A 320 3.14 -4.14 -10.32
N ASN A 321 2.90 -2.83 -10.49
CA ASN A 321 1.86 -2.31 -11.38
C ASN A 321 2.13 -2.67 -12.84
N ALA A 322 3.37 -2.51 -13.32
CA ALA A 322 3.76 -2.87 -14.67
C ALA A 322 3.62 -4.39 -14.91
N GLN A 323 4.00 -5.22 -13.93
CA GLN A 323 3.78 -6.68 -13.97
C GLN A 323 2.29 -7.02 -14.02
N LEU A 324 1.44 -6.36 -13.22
CA LEU A 324 -0.01 -6.56 -13.24
C LEU A 324 -0.59 -6.29 -14.65
N LEU A 325 -0.10 -5.24 -15.31
CA LEU A 325 -0.58 -4.80 -16.62
C LEU A 325 -0.07 -5.66 -17.81
N THR A 326 1.09 -6.32 -17.67
CA THR A 326 1.77 -7.03 -18.77
C THR A 326 1.91 -8.53 -18.54
N GLY A 327 1.97 -8.96 -17.29
CA GLY A 327 2.37 -10.32 -16.91
C GLY A 327 3.89 -10.53 -16.93
N ASP A 328 4.68 -9.50 -17.22
CA ASP A 328 6.13 -9.59 -17.31
C ASP A 328 6.80 -9.21 -15.99
N GLY A 329 7.38 -10.19 -15.30
CA GLY A 329 8.08 -9.98 -14.02
C GLY A 329 9.41 -9.21 -14.14
N SER A 330 9.95 -9.02 -15.35
CA SER A 330 11.20 -8.26 -15.56
C SER A 330 11.07 -6.77 -15.21
N HIS A 331 9.85 -6.26 -15.09
CA HIS A 331 9.60 -4.90 -14.61
C HIS A 331 10.07 -4.68 -13.15
N LEU A 332 10.24 -5.74 -12.36
CA LEU A 332 10.80 -5.70 -11.00
C LEU A 332 12.34 -5.75 -10.95
N ASP A 333 13.02 -5.96 -12.08
CA ASP A 333 14.49 -6.09 -12.11
C ASP A 333 15.19 -4.78 -11.73
N LEU A 334 14.56 -3.63 -11.95
CA LEU A 334 15.09 -2.34 -11.52
C LEU A 334 15.18 -2.27 -9.99
N LEU A 335 14.16 -2.71 -9.27
CA LEU A 335 14.19 -2.83 -7.81
C LEU A 335 15.30 -3.80 -7.36
N VAL A 336 15.36 -4.99 -7.97
CA VAL A 336 16.37 -6.02 -7.61
C VAL A 336 17.78 -5.47 -7.77
N SER A 337 18.04 -4.73 -8.84
CA SER A 337 19.36 -4.12 -9.07
C SER A 337 19.77 -3.16 -7.97
N GLN A 338 18.84 -2.34 -7.45
CA GLN A 338 19.15 -1.41 -6.34
C GLN A 338 19.39 -2.17 -5.02
N ILE A 339 18.60 -3.21 -4.73
CA ILE A 339 18.81 -4.07 -3.56
C ILE A 339 20.20 -4.74 -3.63
N ASP A 340 20.58 -5.24 -4.80
CA ASP A 340 21.89 -5.88 -4.98
C ASP A 340 23.06 -4.88 -4.85
N ILE A 341 22.91 -3.65 -5.31
CA ILE A 341 23.91 -2.59 -5.10
C ILE A 341 24.10 -2.33 -3.61
N LEU A 342 23.00 -2.12 -2.86
CA LEU A 342 23.09 -1.90 -1.42
C LEU A 342 23.70 -3.10 -0.70
N TRP A 343 23.34 -4.33 -1.09
CA TRP A 343 23.92 -5.54 -0.54
C TRP A 343 25.44 -5.62 -0.80
N ASN A 344 25.89 -5.32 -2.00
CA ASN A 344 27.30 -5.34 -2.38
C ASN A 344 28.14 -4.24 -1.70
N LEU A 345 27.49 -3.17 -1.25
CA LEU A 345 28.08 -2.11 -0.41
C LEU A 345 28.07 -2.49 1.09
N GLY A 346 27.44 -3.61 1.42
CA GLY A 346 27.34 -4.09 2.79
C GLY A 346 28.69 -4.51 3.37
N ARG A 347 28.74 -4.53 4.70
CA ARG A 347 29.91 -4.92 5.48
C ARG A 347 29.49 -5.56 6.79
N THR A 348 30.44 -6.18 7.50
CA THR A 348 30.20 -6.71 8.84
C THR A 348 30.62 -5.68 9.87
N GLU A 349 29.71 -5.28 10.75
CA GLU A 349 29.97 -4.43 11.92
C GLU A 349 29.48 -5.18 13.17
N ASP A 350 30.31 -5.26 14.19
CA ASP A 350 30.03 -5.94 15.48
C ASP A 350 29.47 -7.38 15.32
N GLY A 351 29.85 -8.06 14.23
CA GLY A 351 29.45 -9.43 13.93
C GLY A 351 28.14 -9.53 13.12
N GLU A 352 27.47 -8.42 12.84
CA GLU A 352 26.25 -8.36 12.02
C GLU A 352 26.54 -7.81 10.62
N PHE A 353 25.85 -8.36 9.62
CA PHE A 353 25.90 -7.82 8.26
C PHE A 353 24.98 -6.61 8.14
N VAL A 354 25.53 -5.48 7.69
CA VAL A 354 24.80 -4.21 7.54
C VAL A 354 25.00 -3.64 6.13
N THR A 355 23.98 -2.94 5.64
CA THR A 355 23.99 -2.24 4.35
C THR A 355 23.77 -0.74 4.56
N PRO A 356 24.27 0.12 3.67
CA PRO A 356 24.00 1.55 3.79
C PRO A 356 22.52 1.83 3.46
N ASN A 357 21.96 2.82 4.17
CA ASN A 357 20.61 3.29 3.94
C ASN A 357 20.56 4.67 3.26
N ARG A 358 21.67 5.42 3.27
CA ARG A 358 21.73 6.80 2.80
C ARG A 358 22.99 7.09 2.00
N HIS A 359 22.88 8.09 1.11
CA HIS A 359 24.00 8.64 0.37
C HIS A 359 24.03 10.17 0.46
N GLY A 360 25.23 10.74 0.56
CA GLY A 360 25.46 12.18 0.58
C GLY A 360 26.84 12.54 0.04
N ASP A 361 27.30 13.77 0.26
CA ASP A 361 28.61 14.26 -0.22
C ASP A 361 29.78 13.45 0.35
N ALA A 362 29.63 12.87 1.54
CA ALA A 362 30.62 11.98 2.15
C ALA A 362 30.55 10.52 1.63
N GLY A 363 29.65 10.22 0.68
CA GLY A 363 29.38 8.87 0.18
C GLY A 363 28.28 8.16 0.94
N TRP A 364 28.30 6.81 0.97
CA TRP A 364 27.30 5.97 1.62
C TRP A 364 27.44 5.98 3.14
N PHE A 365 26.32 6.12 3.87
CA PHE A 365 26.26 6.20 5.33
C PHE A 365 24.98 5.61 5.91
N ALA A 366 24.78 5.71 7.23
CA ALA A 366 23.64 5.15 7.97
C ALA A 366 23.49 3.64 7.73
N TYR A 367 24.56 2.88 8.02
CA TYR A 367 24.56 1.43 7.89
C TYR A 367 23.63 0.79 8.93
N GLY A 368 22.85 -0.19 8.51
CA GLY A 368 21.92 -0.93 9.35
C GLY A 368 21.56 -2.27 8.74
N ARG A 369 20.76 -3.06 9.47
CA ARG A 369 20.29 -4.36 8.97
C ARG A 369 19.55 -4.17 7.63
N PRO A 370 19.82 -5.02 6.62
CA PRO A 370 19.11 -4.96 5.34
C PRO A 370 17.60 -5.10 5.52
N VAL A 371 16.84 -4.27 4.82
CA VAL A 371 15.37 -4.29 4.87
C VAL A 371 14.84 -5.50 4.11
N SER A 372 14.16 -6.41 4.80
CA SER A 372 13.67 -7.68 4.25
C SER A 372 12.29 -7.61 3.62
N SER A 373 11.48 -6.62 3.99
CA SER A 373 10.08 -6.50 3.53
C SER A 373 9.95 -6.50 1.99
N TYR A 374 10.82 -5.79 1.29
CA TYR A 374 10.80 -5.73 -0.18
C TYR A 374 11.09 -7.08 -0.83
N ILE A 375 11.96 -7.90 -0.23
CA ILE A 375 12.28 -9.24 -0.72
C ILE A 375 11.09 -10.18 -0.54
N VAL A 376 10.36 -10.07 0.57
CA VAL A 376 9.13 -10.85 0.80
C VAL A 376 8.07 -10.49 -0.24
N HIS A 377 7.86 -9.19 -0.51
CA HIS A 377 6.93 -8.74 -1.56
C HIS A 377 7.36 -9.21 -2.95
N LEU A 378 8.64 -9.09 -3.29
CA LEU A 378 9.19 -9.54 -4.57
C LEU A 378 8.94 -11.02 -4.80
N ASN A 379 9.22 -11.86 -3.80
CA ASN A 379 8.97 -13.30 -3.86
C ASN A 379 7.47 -13.62 -3.98
N ALA A 380 6.60 -12.90 -3.30
CA ALA A 380 5.14 -13.09 -3.38
C ALA A 380 4.59 -12.69 -4.77
N LEU A 381 5.12 -11.64 -5.38
CA LEU A 381 4.69 -11.10 -6.68
C LEU A 381 5.18 -11.96 -7.85
N ARG A 382 6.45 -12.33 -7.87
CA ARG A 382 7.12 -12.99 -8.99
C ARG A 382 7.53 -14.42 -8.65
N GLY A 383 8.29 -14.61 -7.56
CA GLY A 383 8.66 -15.90 -6.99
C GLY A 383 9.50 -16.79 -7.92
N ASN A 384 10.35 -16.21 -8.76
CA ASN A 384 11.26 -16.96 -9.62
C ASN A 384 12.48 -17.51 -8.82
N ALA A 385 13.39 -18.22 -9.49
CA ALA A 385 14.57 -18.80 -8.83
C ALA A 385 15.50 -17.74 -8.22
N ASP A 386 15.61 -16.57 -8.84
CA ASP A 386 16.45 -15.49 -8.35
C ASP A 386 15.82 -14.84 -7.10
N ASP A 387 14.50 -14.66 -7.07
CA ASP A 387 13.79 -14.16 -5.90
C ASP A 387 13.91 -15.11 -4.71
N ALA A 388 13.80 -16.42 -4.97
CA ALA A 388 14.01 -17.44 -3.95
C ALA A 388 15.45 -17.43 -3.41
N ALA A 389 16.45 -17.19 -4.26
CA ALA A 389 17.85 -17.03 -3.85
C ALA A 389 18.05 -15.75 -3.00
N GLN A 390 17.42 -14.64 -3.38
CA GLN A 390 17.39 -13.43 -2.58
C GLN A 390 16.79 -13.68 -1.19
N LEU A 391 15.60 -14.32 -1.15
CA LEU A 391 14.93 -14.66 0.10
C LEU A 391 15.82 -15.52 1.01
N ALA A 392 16.46 -16.57 0.45
CA ALA A 392 17.41 -17.42 1.18
C ALA A 392 18.62 -16.65 1.72
N ARG A 393 19.13 -15.67 0.95
CA ARG A 393 20.23 -14.80 1.37
C ARG A 393 19.87 -13.97 2.60
N TYR A 394 18.65 -13.42 2.65
CA TYR A 394 18.17 -12.68 3.81
C TYR A 394 17.86 -13.60 5.00
N ALA A 395 17.26 -14.76 4.78
CA ALA A 395 17.02 -15.76 5.83
C ALA A 395 18.32 -16.25 6.49
N ALA A 396 19.43 -16.28 5.77
CA ALA A 396 20.74 -16.63 6.31
C ALA A 396 21.31 -15.59 7.32
N LEU A 397 20.77 -14.37 7.36
CA LEU A 397 21.14 -13.35 8.37
C LEU A 397 20.49 -13.60 9.74
N GLY A 398 19.55 -14.53 9.82
CA GLY A 398 18.83 -14.89 11.04
C GLY A 398 17.37 -15.25 10.76
N PRO A 399 16.65 -15.75 11.77
CA PRO A 399 15.24 -16.08 11.61
C PRO A 399 14.41 -14.84 11.29
N TRP A 400 13.32 -15.04 10.55
CA TRP A 400 12.33 -13.99 10.30
C TRP A 400 11.76 -13.47 11.62
N SER A 401 11.47 -12.17 11.69
CA SER A 401 10.76 -11.60 12.83
C SER A 401 9.41 -12.31 13.01
N ARG A 402 9.02 -12.52 14.26
CA ARG A 402 7.71 -13.03 14.66
C ARG A 402 6.84 -11.95 15.29
N ASP A 403 7.33 -10.71 15.33
CA ASP A 403 6.62 -9.60 15.95
C ASP A 403 5.43 -9.18 15.09
N ILE A 404 4.26 -9.14 15.70
CA ILE A 404 3.02 -8.66 15.08
C ILE A 404 2.76 -7.27 15.63
N SER A 405 2.96 -6.29 14.79
CA SER A 405 2.71 -4.88 15.09
C SER A 405 1.74 -4.28 14.08
N PHE A 406 1.17 -3.15 14.43
CA PHE A 406 0.20 -2.44 13.60
C PHE A 406 0.67 -0.99 13.48
N PHE A 407 1.34 -0.72 12.38
CA PHE A 407 1.71 0.63 12.02
C PHE A 407 0.74 1.09 10.94
N LYS A 408 -0.07 2.11 11.25
CA LYS A 408 -1.12 2.58 10.35
C LYS A 408 -2.07 1.43 9.87
N LEU A 409 -3.15 1.71 9.23
CA LEU A 409 -4.34 0.84 9.16
C LEU A 409 -4.23 -0.44 8.36
N THR A 410 -3.37 -0.47 7.35
CA THR A 410 -3.30 -1.57 6.39
C THR A 410 -2.02 -2.39 6.50
N GLN A 411 -1.07 -1.93 7.32
CA GLN A 411 0.21 -2.60 7.47
C GLN A 411 0.21 -3.60 8.62
N SER A 412 0.61 -4.81 8.27
CA SER A 412 1.20 -5.78 9.18
C SER A 412 2.55 -6.16 8.60
N PRO A 413 3.62 -6.33 9.41
CA PRO A 413 4.91 -6.71 8.91
C PRO A 413 4.83 -7.97 8.04
N PRO A 414 5.50 -8.02 6.88
CA PRO A 414 5.44 -9.19 6.01
C PRO A 414 6.29 -10.36 6.49
N GLU A 415 7.28 -10.13 7.37
CA GLU A 415 8.20 -11.17 7.84
C GLU A 415 7.52 -12.27 8.67
N PRO A 416 6.59 -11.99 9.62
CA PRO A 416 5.85 -13.05 10.32
C PRO A 416 5.00 -13.89 9.36
N TRP A 417 4.38 -13.26 8.37
CA TRP A 417 3.66 -13.96 7.32
C TRP A 417 4.59 -14.84 6.48
N GLN A 418 5.81 -14.35 6.16
CA GLN A 418 6.81 -15.14 5.44
C GLN A 418 7.23 -16.38 6.25
N ALA A 419 7.48 -16.23 7.56
CA ALA A 419 7.79 -17.34 8.44
C ALA A 419 6.68 -18.40 8.45
N PHE A 420 5.43 -17.97 8.45
CA PHE A 420 4.27 -18.85 8.32
C PHE A 420 4.23 -19.56 6.96
N ASN A 421 4.39 -18.79 5.88
CA ASN A 421 4.30 -19.31 4.51
C ASN A 421 5.38 -20.35 4.18
N GLU A 422 6.57 -20.25 4.78
CA GLU A 422 7.63 -21.26 4.66
C GLU A 422 7.54 -22.40 5.69
N GLY A 423 6.57 -22.34 6.63
CA GLY A 423 6.30 -23.36 7.63
C GLY A 423 7.15 -23.28 8.90
N SER A 424 7.96 -22.21 9.09
CA SER A 424 8.77 -22.04 10.30
C SER A 424 7.99 -21.44 11.48
N ASP A 425 6.78 -20.89 11.24
CA ASP A 425 5.88 -20.34 12.26
C ASP A 425 4.41 -20.79 12.04
N PRO A 426 4.08 -22.06 12.27
CA PRO A 426 2.74 -22.61 12.01
C PRO A 426 1.63 -21.99 12.87
N ASP A 427 1.97 -21.40 14.02
CA ASP A 427 1.02 -20.81 14.96
C ASP A 427 0.68 -19.34 14.62
N TYR A 428 1.30 -18.78 13.58
CA TYR A 428 1.09 -17.39 13.17
C TYR A 428 -0.39 -17.02 12.98
N PRO A 429 -1.25 -17.81 12.30
CA PRO A 429 -2.65 -17.42 12.07
C PRO A 429 -3.44 -17.17 13.36
N GLU A 430 -3.25 -18.03 14.37
CA GLU A 430 -3.92 -17.85 15.67
C GLU A 430 -3.37 -16.63 16.41
N ARG A 431 -2.04 -16.49 16.48
CA ARG A 431 -1.36 -15.35 17.12
C ARG A 431 -1.72 -14.04 16.46
N ALA A 432 -1.76 -13.99 15.12
CA ALA A 432 -2.10 -12.78 14.36
C ALA A 432 -3.53 -12.31 14.65
N MET A 433 -4.50 -13.21 14.66
CA MET A 433 -5.89 -12.88 14.97
C MET A 433 -6.07 -12.46 16.43
N GLN A 434 -5.42 -13.16 17.37
CA GLN A 434 -5.45 -12.82 18.79
C GLN A 434 -4.84 -11.42 19.02
N ARG A 435 -3.67 -11.15 18.45
CA ARG A 435 -2.99 -9.85 18.60
C ARG A 435 -3.77 -8.71 17.95
N SER A 436 -4.45 -8.98 16.82
CA SER A 436 -5.34 -7.99 16.18
C SER A 436 -6.53 -7.64 17.08
N LEU A 437 -7.16 -8.64 17.71
CA LEU A 437 -8.24 -8.40 18.69
C LEU A 437 -7.76 -7.58 19.88
N GLU A 438 -6.60 -7.92 20.44
CA GLU A 438 -6.00 -7.17 21.55
C GLU A 438 -5.74 -5.70 21.19
N GLU A 439 -5.25 -5.46 19.95
CA GLU A 439 -5.02 -4.10 19.47
C GLU A 439 -6.33 -3.32 19.28
N VAL A 440 -7.36 -3.96 18.69
CA VAL A 440 -8.70 -3.35 18.56
C VAL A 440 -9.25 -2.95 19.94
N GLU A 441 -9.21 -3.86 20.92
CA GLU A 441 -9.65 -3.56 22.28
C GLU A 441 -8.81 -2.45 22.93
N GLY A 442 -7.49 -2.48 22.74
CA GLY A 442 -6.59 -1.44 23.23
C GLY A 442 -6.93 -0.05 22.67
N ARG A 443 -7.25 0.05 21.38
CA ARG A 443 -7.69 1.30 20.75
C ARG A 443 -9.05 1.75 21.26
N MET A 444 -10.00 0.82 21.43
CA MET A 444 -11.30 1.14 22.02
C MET A 444 -11.18 1.65 23.48
N ASP A 445 -10.27 1.06 24.25
CA ASP A 445 -9.95 1.54 25.59
C ASP A 445 -9.33 2.95 25.58
N GLN A 446 -8.48 3.27 24.60
CA GLN A 446 -7.94 4.62 24.41
C GLN A 446 -9.05 5.60 24.04
N ILE A 447 -9.90 5.25 23.06
CA ILE A 447 -11.07 6.05 22.63
C ILE A 447 -12.00 6.36 23.80
N ALA A 448 -12.27 5.35 24.66
CA ALA A 448 -13.15 5.53 25.82
C ALA A 448 -12.57 6.46 26.89
N ARG A 449 -11.25 6.60 26.96
CA ARG A 449 -10.54 7.47 27.91
C ARG A 449 -10.12 8.80 27.31
N ASP A 450 -10.34 8.99 26.02
CA ASP A 450 -9.95 10.20 25.31
C ASP A 450 -10.86 11.36 25.72
N ASP A 451 -10.38 12.18 26.64
CA ASP A 451 -11.02 13.38 27.17
C ASP A 451 -10.29 14.67 26.72
N GLY A 452 -9.39 14.55 25.74
CA GLY A 452 -8.63 15.66 25.20
C GLY A 452 -9.48 16.73 24.53
N ASP A 453 -8.94 17.97 24.49
CA ASP A 453 -9.57 19.06 23.74
C ASP A 453 -9.33 18.85 22.24
N PRO A 454 -10.39 18.74 21.42
CA PRO A 454 -10.23 18.62 19.96
C PRO A 454 -9.41 19.75 19.33
N ALA A 455 -9.37 20.93 19.92
CA ALA A 455 -8.57 22.05 19.43
C ALA A 455 -7.05 21.82 19.61
N GLU A 456 -6.64 20.93 20.51
CA GLU A 456 -5.24 20.60 20.78
C GLU A 456 -4.77 19.34 20.05
N TRP A 457 -5.69 18.56 19.47
CA TRP A 457 -5.33 17.33 18.77
C TRP A 457 -4.47 17.62 17.53
N ASP A 458 -3.46 16.78 17.35
CA ASP A 458 -2.68 16.68 16.13
C ASP A 458 -3.48 16.01 15.02
N VAL A 459 -3.12 16.24 13.77
CA VAL A 459 -3.82 15.68 12.60
C VAL A 459 -3.76 14.14 12.54
N HIS A 460 -2.73 13.53 13.12
CA HIS A 460 -2.57 12.06 13.21
C HIS A 460 -3.43 11.40 14.30
N HIS A 461 -4.17 12.19 15.09
CA HIS A 461 -4.90 11.69 16.26
C HIS A 461 -5.83 10.51 15.92
N TRP A 462 -6.65 10.67 14.89
CA TRP A 462 -7.68 9.69 14.53
C TRP A 462 -7.10 8.44 13.86
N GLN A 463 -6.11 8.57 12.99
CA GLN A 463 -5.51 7.41 12.33
C GLN A 463 -4.85 6.45 13.33
N ASN A 464 -4.27 6.98 14.41
CA ASN A 464 -3.66 6.17 15.47
C ASN A 464 -4.71 5.41 16.29
N LEU A 465 -5.95 5.88 16.33
CA LEU A 465 -7.05 5.31 17.12
C LEU A 465 -8.02 4.46 16.29
N ASN A 466 -7.98 4.52 14.96
CA ASN A 466 -8.89 3.76 14.12
C ASN A 466 -8.81 2.25 14.42
N PRO A 467 -9.92 1.62 14.86
CA PRO A 467 -9.92 0.21 15.27
C PRO A 467 -10.06 -0.79 14.13
N VAL A 468 -10.15 -0.34 12.87
CA VAL A 468 -10.36 -1.22 11.71
C VAL A 468 -9.02 -1.65 11.13
N LEU A 469 -8.49 -2.79 11.57
CA LEU A 469 -7.19 -3.33 11.21
C LEU A 469 -7.33 -4.39 10.11
N THR A 470 -6.88 -4.10 8.90
CA THR A 470 -7.05 -4.99 7.74
C THR A 470 -5.83 -5.82 7.40
N GLY A 471 -4.63 -5.47 7.88
CA GLY A 471 -3.37 -6.09 7.45
C GLY A 471 -3.33 -7.62 7.61
N THR A 472 -3.63 -8.13 8.81
CA THR A 472 -3.63 -9.58 9.08
C THR A 472 -4.74 -10.33 8.31
N LEU A 473 -5.88 -9.66 8.05
CA LEU A 473 -6.94 -10.24 7.22
C LEU A 473 -6.48 -10.37 5.76
N VAL A 474 -5.81 -9.36 5.19
CA VAL A 474 -5.22 -9.45 3.84
C VAL A 474 -4.23 -10.61 3.77
N GLN A 475 -3.34 -10.73 4.74
CA GLN A 475 -2.35 -11.81 4.79
C GLN A 475 -2.99 -13.18 4.82
N LEU A 476 -3.97 -13.40 5.68
CA LEU A 476 -4.53 -14.72 5.94
C LEU A 476 -5.66 -15.11 4.99
N THR A 477 -6.49 -14.13 4.54
CA THR A 477 -7.63 -14.46 3.68
C THR A 477 -7.31 -14.35 2.19
N MET A 478 -6.35 -13.50 1.80
CA MET A 478 -6.00 -13.27 0.41
C MET A 478 -4.63 -13.85 0.02
N GLY A 479 -3.75 -14.14 0.98
CA GLY A 479 -2.43 -14.72 0.76
C GLY A 479 -1.38 -13.72 0.27
N ALA A 480 -1.53 -12.44 0.59
CA ALA A 480 -0.56 -11.40 0.28
C ALA A 480 0.29 -11.03 1.51
N PRO A 481 1.58 -10.63 1.36
CA PRO A 481 2.39 -10.24 2.51
C PRO A 481 1.86 -8.99 3.24
N SER A 482 1.42 -8.00 2.51
CA SER A 482 0.68 -6.81 2.95
C SER A 482 0.31 -5.95 1.73
N ILE A 483 -0.49 -4.91 1.94
CA ILE A 483 -0.58 -3.80 0.97
C ILE A 483 0.53 -2.81 1.32
N ILE A 484 1.25 -2.31 0.32
CA ILE A 484 2.28 -1.30 0.53
C ILE A 484 1.59 0.00 0.90
N TYR A 485 1.89 0.52 2.08
CA TYR A 485 1.15 1.59 2.73
C TYR A 485 1.15 2.91 1.93
N HIS A 486 2.29 3.29 1.35
CA HIS A 486 2.39 4.53 0.58
C HIS A 486 1.87 4.39 -0.86
N GLY A 487 0.71 3.75 -1.03
CA GLY A 487 -0.03 3.76 -2.28
C GLY A 487 0.07 2.50 -3.14
N GLY A 488 0.46 1.36 -2.56
CA GLY A 488 0.42 0.09 -3.29
C GLY A 488 -1.01 -0.40 -3.55
N LEU A 489 -1.24 -1.01 -4.72
CA LEU A 489 -2.46 -1.76 -4.97
C LEU A 489 -2.45 -3.09 -4.20
N CYS A 490 -3.62 -3.67 -3.95
CA CYS A 490 -3.75 -4.96 -3.27
C CYS A 490 -3.40 -6.13 -4.20
N HIS A 491 -2.13 -6.39 -4.41
CA HIS A 491 -1.66 -7.55 -5.19
C HIS A 491 -1.78 -8.83 -4.36
N ALA A 492 -2.79 -9.66 -4.65
CA ALA A 492 -3.02 -10.89 -3.91
C ALA A 492 -3.40 -12.04 -4.85
N PRO A 493 -2.99 -13.29 -4.52
CA PRO A 493 -3.28 -14.45 -5.37
C PRO A 493 -4.77 -14.78 -5.46
N ILE A 494 -5.57 -14.46 -4.46
CA ILE A 494 -7.02 -14.70 -4.48
C ILE A 494 -7.82 -13.59 -3.81
N ARG A 495 -9.13 -13.62 -4.07
CA ARG A 495 -10.14 -12.77 -3.45
C ARG A 495 -11.45 -13.54 -3.29
N HIS A 496 -12.24 -13.21 -2.26
CA HIS A 496 -13.51 -13.88 -1.96
C HIS A 496 -14.73 -12.99 -2.23
N PHE A 497 -15.85 -13.64 -2.52
CA PHE A 497 -17.15 -13.01 -2.70
C PHE A 497 -18.25 -13.85 -2.03
N ASP A 498 -19.27 -13.18 -1.52
CA ASP A 498 -20.53 -13.77 -1.10
C ASP A 498 -21.53 -13.71 -2.26
N PRO A 499 -21.75 -14.80 -3.00
CA PRO A 499 -22.67 -14.81 -4.13
C PRO A 499 -24.14 -14.74 -3.71
N ALA A 500 -24.47 -15.11 -2.46
CA ALA A 500 -25.84 -15.03 -1.95
C ALA A 500 -26.27 -13.59 -1.70
N GLN A 501 -25.36 -12.75 -1.22
CA GLN A 501 -25.59 -11.33 -0.99
C GLN A 501 -25.08 -10.44 -2.15
N GLN A 502 -24.49 -11.04 -3.19
CA GLN A 502 -23.93 -10.35 -4.37
C GLN A 502 -22.91 -9.26 -3.98
N ARG A 503 -22.04 -9.55 -3.01
CA ARG A 503 -21.05 -8.60 -2.48
C ARG A 503 -19.66 -9.19 -2.42
N PRO A 504 -18.60 -8.34 -2.32
CA PRO A 504 -17.24 -8.81 -2.04
C PRO A 504 -17.11 -9.26 -0.58
N GLY A 505 -16.04 -10.01 -0.32
CA GLY A 505 -15.64 -10.47 1.00
C GLY A 505 -16.18 -11.85 1.36
N LEU A 506 -15.75 -12.33 2.50
CA LEU A 506 -16.22 -13.60 3.05
C LEU A 506 -17.66 -13.48 3.53
N PRO A 507 -18.51 -14.51 3.27
CA PRO A 507 -19.83 -14.59 3.89
C PRO A 507 -19.75 -14.59 5.42
N GLU A 508 -20.85 -14.21 6.05
CA GLU A 508 -21.04 -14.40 7.49
C GLU A 508 -20.74 -15.86 7.89
N ASP A 509 -20.20 -16.07 9.07
CA ASP A 509 -19.79 -17.38 9.61
C ASP A 509 -18.64 -18.09 8.87
N VAL A 510 -18.14 -17.60 7.75
CA VAL A 510 -17.01 -18.22 7.05
C VAL A 510 -15.70 -17.53 7.37
N ALA A 511 -14.71 -18.37 7.69
CA ALA A 511 -13.31 -17.95 7.83
C ALA A 511 -12.46 -18.58 6.71
N ALA A 512 -11.40 -17.89 6.30
CA ALA A 512 -10.47 -18.33 5.26
C ALA A 512 -9.02 -18.25 5.74
N LEU A 513 -8.23 -19.25 5.37
CA LEU A 513 -6.79 -19.28 5.59
C LEU A 513 -6.08 -19.67 4.31
N VAL A 514 -5.25 -18.77 3.81
CA VAL A 514 -4.33 -19.02 2.69
C VAL A 514 -2.95 -19.33 3.26
N SER A 515 -2.37 -20.42 2.82
CA SER A 515 -1.03 -20.87 3.21
C SER A 515 -0.29 -21.47 2.00
N ASP A 516 0.99 -21.79 2.16
CA ASP A 516 1.82 -22.39 1.11
C ASP A 516 1.67 -21.65 -0.24
N VAL A 517 1.82 -20.33 -0.19
CA VAL A 517 1.75 -19.46 -1.38
C VAL A 517 2.98 -19.68 -2.23
N ARG A 518 2.79 -20.18 -3.46
CA ARG A 518 3.82 -20.47 -4.45
C ARG A 518 3.50 -19.73 -5.77
N PRO A 519 4.45 -19.59 -6.68
CA PRO A 519 4.17 -18.98 -7.99
C PRO A 519 3.01 -19.63 -8.75
N GLU A 520 2.88 -20.96 -8.64
CA GLU A 520 1.94 -21.76 -9.42
C GLU A 520 0.79 -22.36 -8.60
N SER A 521 0.74 -22.14 -7.28
CA SER A 521 -0.33 -22.68 -6.43
C SER A 521 -0.42 -21.99 -5.08
N ILE A 522 -1.58 -22.14 -4.46
CA ILE A 522 -1.82 -21.80 -3.04
C ILE A 522 -2.54 -22.96 -2.35
N VAL A 523 -2.46 -23.02 -1.03
CA VAL A 523 -3.36 -23.84 -0.21
C VAL A 523 -4.40 -22.92 0.43
N LEU A 524 -5.68 -23.23 0.22
CA LEU A 524 -6.82 -22.52 0.80
C LEU A 524 -7.59 -23.46 1.73
N GLU A 525 -7.83 -23.00 2.93
CA GLU A 525 -8.75 -23.62 3.88
C GLU A 525 -9.93 -22.67 4.15
N LEU A 526 -11.16 -23.18 3.99
CA LEU A 526 -12.39 -22.48 4.31
C LEU A 526 -13.12 -23.23 5.42
N VAL A 527 -13.55 -22.51 6.44
CA VAL A 527 -14.25 -23.06 7.62
C VAL A 527 -15.54 -22.30 7.83
N ASN A 528 -16.66 -23.01 7.84
CA ASN A 528 -17.95 -22.46 8.25
C ASN A 528 -18.14 -22.72 9.75
N VAL A 529 -17.96 -21.70 10.57
CA VAL A 529 -18.12 -21.78 12.04
C VAL A 529 -19.57 -21.70 12.50
N GLY A 530 -20.50 -21.34 11.60
CA GLY A 530 -21.93 -21.24 11.87
C GLY A 530 -22.67 -22.57 11.70
N SER A 531 -23.97 -22.54 11.87
CA SER A 531 -24.86 -23.71 11.73
C SER A 531 -25.57 -23.81 10.37
N SER A 532 -25.58 -22.74 9.59
CA SER A 532 -26.25 -22.68 8.30
C SER A 532 -25.25 -22.88 7.16
N LYS A 533 -25.72 -23.49 6.07
CA LYS A 533 -24.94 -23.62 4.83
C LYS A 533 -24.55 -22.23 4.31
N ARG A 534 -23.30 -22.07 3.87
CA ARG A 534 -22.77 -20.87 3.24
C ARG A 534 -22.17 -21.20 1.86
N THR A 535 -22.16 -20.21 1.01
CA THR A 535 -21.53 -20.30 -0.32
C THR A 535 -20.48 -19.21 -0.46
N VAL A 536 -19.26 -19.62 -0.84
CA VAL A 536 -18.13 -18.70 -1.09
C VAL A 536 -17.72 -18.83 -2.53
N GLN A 537 -17.55 -17.71 -3.21
CA GLN A 537 -16.92 -17.67 -4.52
C GLN A 537 -15.50 -17.12 -4.39
N THR A 538 -14.50 -17.93 -4.69
CA THR A 538 -13.08 -17.52 -4.68
C THR A 538 -12.63 -17.22 -6.10
N GLN A 539 -12.05 -16.04 -6.29
CA GLN A 539 -11.51 -15.54 -7.55
C GLN A 539 -9.98 -15.67 -7.55
N ALA A 540 -9.40 -16.02 -8.68
CA ALA A 540 -7.97 -16.04 -8.92
C ALA A 540 -7.46 -14.62 -9.23
N GLY A 541 -6.65 -14.07 -8.31
CA GLY A 541 -6.16 -12.70 -8.35
C GLY A 541 -7.12 -11.70 -7.72
N ALA A 542 -6.57 -10.66 -7.09
CA ALA A 542 -7.36 -9.58 -6.51
C ALA A 542 -8.18 -8.81 -7.57
N PHE A 543 -7.68 -8.77 -8.80
CA PHE A 543 -8.27 -8.09 -9.96
C PHE A 543 -8.67 -9.07 -11.09
N ALA A 544 -8.94 -10.35 -10.77
CA ALA A 544 -9.27 -11.41 -11.74
C ALA A 544 -8.17 -11.66 -12.81
N GLU A 545 -6.96 -11.25 -12.55
CA GLU A 545 -5.80 -11.32 -13.46
C GLU A 545 -5.25 -12.74 -13.61
N HIS A 546 -5.57 -13.67 -12.70
CA HIS A 546 -5.09 -15.05 -12.70
C HIS A 546 -6.16 -16.04 -13.17
N VAL A 547 -5.79 -17.31 -13.34
CA VAL A 547 -6.72 -18.44 -13.54
C VAL A 547 -6.30 -19.63 -12.71
N PHE A 548 -7.27 -20.35 -12.16
CA PHE A 548 -7.04 -21.65 -11.54
C PHE A 548 -6.85 -22.71 -12.64
N THR A 549 -5.86 -23.57 -12.48
CA THR A 549 -5.52 -24.62 -13.46
C THR A 549 -5.81 -26.01 -12.95
N SER A 550 -5.85 -26.21 -11.63
CA SER A 550 -6.17 -27.49 -10.98
C SER A 550 -6.73 -27.25 -9.58
N ILE A 551 -7.43 -28.25 -9.07
CA ILE A 551 -7.90 -28.32 -7.68
C ILE A 551 -7.54 -29.69 -7.14
N GLU A 552 -6.84 -29.71 -6.03
CA GLU A 552 -6.51 -30.93 -5.27
C GLU A 552 -7.10 -30.80 -3.86
N ARG A 553 -7.87 -31.79 -3.44
CA ARG A 553 -8.39 -31.85 -2.08
C ARG A 553 -7.33 -32.37 -1.13
N LEU A 554 -7.14 -31.71 0.01
CA LEU A 554 -6.13 -32.05 1.01
C LEU A 554 -6.73 -32.55 2.33
N ASP A 555 -8.06 -32.56 2.44
CA ASP A 555 -8.79 -33.21 3.53
C ASP A 555 -9.12 -34.66 3.17
N ASP A 556 -9.57 -35.49 4.17
CA ASP A 556 -9.87 -36.91 4.01
C ASP A 556 -11.17 -37.20 3.22
N ASP A 557 -11.84 -36.20 2.68
CA ASP A 557 -13.07 -36.35 1.90
C ASP A 557 -12.76 -36.71 0.44
N VAL A 558 -12.88 -37.99 0.11
CA VAL A 558 -12.42 -38.60 -1.15
C VAL A 558 -13.49 -38.56 -2.25
N GLY A 559 -14.12 -37.43 -2.49
CA GLY A 559 -14.98 -37.27 -3.67
C GLY A 559 -14.18 -36.89 -4.93
N PRO A 560 -14.61 -37.33 -6.14
CA PRO A 560 -13.99 -36.86 -7.37
C PRO A 560 -14.16 -35.33 -7.51
N LEU A 561 -13.06 -34.64 -7.70
CA LEU A 561 -13.09 -33.20 -7.96
C LEU A 561 -13.46 -32.94 -9.43
N PRO A 562 -14.27 -31.90 -9.71
CA PRO A 562 -14.55 -31.50 -11.07
C PRO A 562 -13.27 -30.96 -11.74
N ASP A 563 -13.18 -31.17 -13.05
CA ASP A 563 -12.10 -30.58 -13.85
C ASP A 563 -12.16 -29.04 -13.74
N CYS A 564 -11.04 -28.42 -13.42
CA CYS A 564 -10.90 -26.97 -13.24
C CYS A 564 -9.86 -26.41 -14.23
N SER A 565 -9.99 -26.74 -15.52
CA SER A 565 -9.12 -26.17 -16.53
C SER A 565 -9.48 -24.70 -16.78
N ALA A 566 -8.51 -23.79 -16.49
CA ALA A 566 -8.55 -22.35 -16.82
C ALA A 566 -9.78 -21.57 -16.33
N SER A 567 -10.20 -21.79 -15.07
CA SER A 567 -11.32 -21.03 -14.46
C SER A 567 -10.81 -19.80 -13.70
N ARG A 568 -11.49 -18.65 -13.85
CA ARG A 568 -11.23 -17.47 -13.03
C ARG A 568 -11.76 -17.61 -11.61
N THR A 569 -12.75 -18.48 -11.38
CA THR A 569 -13.41 -18.63 -10.08
C THR A 569 -13.73 -20.07 -9.75
N VAL A 570 -13.77 -20.36 -8.45
CA VAL A 570 -14.24 -21.62 -7.88
C VAL A 570 -15.33 -21.29 -6.86
N LEU A 571 -16.42 -22.07 -6.87
CA LEU A 571 -17.53 -21.96 -5.93
C LEU A 571 -17.43 -23.06 -4.87
N PHE A 572 -17.55 -22.68 -3.60
CA PHE A 572 -17.58 -23.57 -2.46
C PHE A 572 -18.94 -23.50 -1.77
N GLU A 573 -19.63 -24.64 -1.63
CA GLU A 573 -20.78 -24.79 -0.73
C GLU A 573 -20.31 -25.51 0.53
N ILE A 574 -20.43 -24.86 1.70
CA ILE A 574 -19.91 -25.35 2.96
C ILE A 574 -21.07 -25.49 3.95
N ASP A 575 -21.38 -26.73 4.34
CA ASP A 575 -22.41 -26.98 5.35
C ASP A 575 -21.97 -26.42 6.72
N GLY A 576 -22.95 -26.14 7.60
CA GLY A 576 -22.67 -25.61 8.94
C GLY A 576 -21.75 -26.53 9.75
N GLY A 577 -20.71 -25.96 10.38
CA GLY A 577 -19.72 -26.70 11.15
C GLY A 577 -18.78 -27.58 10.29
N CYS A 578 -18.68 -27.31 9.00
CA CYS A 578 -17.81 -28.07 8.07
C CYS A 578 -16.67 -27.20 7.55
N SER A 579 -15.65 -27.84 7.02
CA SER A 579 -14.50 -27.21 6.39
C SER A 579 -14.11 -27.90 5.08
N VAL A 580 -13.32 -27.19 4.28
CA VAL A 580 -12.64 -27.75 3.11
C VAL A 580 -11.24 -27.18 3.01
N ARG A 581 -10.27 -28.03 2.73
CA ARG A 581 -8.89 -27.66 2.47
C ARG A 581 -8.46 -28.14 1.10
N VAL A 582 -8.03 -27.21 0.25
CA VAL A 582 -7.67 -27.51 -1.14
C VAL A 582 -6.35 -26.85 -1.52
N ARG A 583 -5.61 -27.49 -2.41
CA ARG A 583 -4.56 -26.85 -3.19
C ARG A 583 -5.17 -26.38 -4.51
N LEU A 584 -5.02 -25.10 -4.79
CA LEU A 584 -5.46 -24.48 -6.04
C LEU A 584 -4.22 -24.20 -6.89
N GLY A 585 -4.07 -24.96 -7.98
CA GLY A 585 -3.07 -24.66 -9.01
C GLY A 585 -3.45 -23.38 -9.75
N MET A 586 -2.47 -22.56 -10.11
CA MET A 586 -2.70 -21.23 -10.65
C MET A 586 -1.75 -20.92 -11.82
N ARG A 587 -2.26 -20.22 -12.82
CA ARG A 587 -1.44 -19.49 -13.79
C ARG A 587 -1.68 -18.00 -13.58
N ARG A 588 -0.62 -17.29 -13.18
CA ARG A 588 -0.67 -15.85 -12.90
C ARG A 588 -0.73 -15.03 -14.18
N TYR A 589 -1.32 -13.84 -14.10
CA TYR A 589 -1.39 -12.81 -15.15
C TYR A 589 -1.89 -13.32 -16.49
N ALA A 590 -2.89 -14.23 -16.44
CA ALA A 590 -3.47 -14.84 -17.64
C ALA A 590 -4.56 -13.97 -18.27
N ASN A 591 -5.05 -12.96 -17.57
CA ASN A 591 -6.13 -12.09 -17.98
C ASN A 591 -5.79 -10.62 -17.72
N ARG A 592 -6.53 -9.74 -18.42
CA ARG A 592 -6.54 -8.32 -18.10
C ARG A 592 -7.13 -8.11 -16.69
N PRO A 593 -6.46 -7.32 -15.82
CA PRO A 593 -7.00 -6.98 -14.51
C PRO A 593 -8.29 -6.15 -14.63
N THR A 594 -9.24 -6.40 -13.72
CA THR A 594 -10.53 -5.69 -13.64
C THR A 594 -11.08 -5.76 -12.23
N TYR A 595 -11.82 -4.72 -11.83
CA TYR A 595 -12.62 -4.73 -10.61
C TYR A 595 -13.98 -5.44 -10.78
N ALA A 596 -14.40 -5.76 -12.01
CA ALA A 596 -15.68 -6.41 -12.27
C ALA A 596 -15.86 -7.67 -11.41
N ARG A 597 -17.03 -7.79 -10.79
CA ARG A 597 -17.38 -8.94 -9.94
C ARG A 597 -17.53 -10.21 -10.80
N PRO A 598 -17.31 -11.40 -10.22
CA PRO A 598 -17.54 -12.64 -10.92
C PRO A 598 -18.98 -12.73 -11.46
N GLY A 599 -19.12 -12.98 -12.76
CA GLY A 599 -20.41 -13.03 -13.45
C GLY A 599 -20.87 -11.72 -14.09
N GLU A 600 -20.23 -10.62 -13.78
CA GLU A 600 -20.42 -9.35 -14.49
C GLU A 600 -19.56 -9.34 -15.75
N GLY A 601 -20.11 -8.84 -16.86
CA GLY A 601 -19.33 -8.61 -18.07
C GLY A 601 -18.34 -7.45 -17.87
N PRO A 602 -17.31 -7.32 -18.74
CA PRO A 602 -16.45 -6.14 -18.69
C PRO A 602 -17.31 -4.88 -18.83
N GLN A 603 -17.14 -3.94 -17.91
CA GLN A 603 -17.84 -2.65 -17.97
C GLN A 603 -17.40 -1.90 -19.24
N SER A 604 -18.36 -1.54 -20.07
CA SER A 604 -18.15 -0.78 -21.32
C SER A 604 -17.83 0.69 -21.04
#